data_70c767a8fde5419225077b032effe293
#
_entry.id   70c767a8fde5419225077b032effe293
#
_cell.length_a   1.000
_cell.length_b   1.000
_cell.length_c   1.000
_cell.angle_alpha   90.00
_cell.angle_beta   90.00
_cell.angle_gamma   90.00
#
_symmetry.space_group_name_H-M   'P 1'
#
loop_
_entity.id
_entity.type
_entity.pdbx_description
1 polymer ?
#
loop_
_entity_poly.entity_id
_entity_poly.type
_entity_poly.pdbx_seq_one_letter_code
_entity_poly.pdbx_strand_id
1 'polypeptide(L)'
;MRWQKQYLKYAAVGVLLISLVTIYWINQGQKKVDEVPEQQKKPRLTVKDNEMDLLARAVHAEAKGEPYEGKVAVAAVILNRVEHPEFPNTIAGVIYEPLAFQVVANGTINQEPDQVSRQAAYDALHGLDPTNGALYFYNPAKTQNRWIRSRPVLKTIGKHIFAG
;
A
#
# COMPACT_ATOMS: atom_id res chain seq x y z
N MET A 1 45.29 9.04 55.15
CA MET A 1 45.57 8.55 53.78
C MET A 1 45.03 7.16 53.44
N ARG A 2 44.69 6.30 54.39
CA ARG A 2 44.26 4.90 54.13
C ARG A 2 42.78 4.80 53.67
N TRP A 3 41.93 5.68 54.15
CA TRP A 3 40.46 5.69 53.88
C TRP A 3 40.13 6.17 52.46
N GLN A 4 40.84 7.13 51.92
CA GLN A 4 40.58 7.64 50.55
C GLN A 4 40.81 6.56 49.47
N LYS A 5 41.76 5.66 49.63
CA LYS A 5 42.04 4.58 48.67
C LYS A 5 40.96 3.51 48.65
N GLN A 6 40.22 3.32 49.73
CA GLN A 6 39.10 2.37 49.80
C GLN A 6 37.89 2.91 49.07
N TYR A 7 37.53 4.19 49.26
CA TYR A 7 36.40 4.82 48.56
C TYR A 7 36.60 4.84 47.04
N LEU A 8 37.82 5.07 46.55
CA LEU A 8 38.13 5.02 45.14
C LEU A 8 37.88 3.62 44.52
N LYS A 9 38.19 2.56 45.24
CA LYS A 9 37.93 1.18 44.76
C LYS A 9 36.45 0.86 44.67
N TYR A 10 35.65 1.29 45.63
CA TYR A 10 34.19 1.06 45.61
C TYR A 10 33.50 1.96 44.59
N ALA A 11 33.95 3.20 44.37
CA ALA A 11 33.46 4.08 43.35
C ALA A 11 33.73 3.51 41.95
N ALA A 12 34.90 2.96 41.67
CA ALA A 12 35.24 2.33 40.40
C ALA A 12 34.40 1.07 40.12
N VAL A 13 34.13 0.25 41.14
CA VAL A 13 33.26 -0.94 41.00
C VAL A 13 31.81 -0.52 40.78
N GLY A 14 31.33 0.51 41.45
CA GLY A 14 29.98 1.04 41.25
C GLY A 14 29.71 1.59 39.84
N VAL A 15 30.66 2.30 39.26
CA VAL A 15 30.60 2.81 37.89
C VAL A 15 30.57 1.68 36.87
N LEU A 16 31.40 0.63 37.08
CA LEU A 16 31.43 -0.55 36.19
C LEU A 16 30.10 -1.33 36.24
N LEU A 17 29.48 -1.48 37.39
CA LEU A 17 28.20 -2.17 37.52
C LEU A 17 27.06 -1.38 36.88
N ILE A 18 27.04 -0.05 37.00
CA ILE A 18 26.04 0.83 36.35
C ILE A 18 26.19 0.74 34.83
N SER A 19 27.41 0.74 34.31
CA SER A 19 27.66 0.62 32.84
C SER A 19 27.22 -0.74 32.30
N LEU A 20 27.41 -1.84 33.02
CA LEU A 20 26.96 -3.16 32.60
C LEU A 20 25.40 -3.27 32.62
N VAL A 21 24.74 -2.68 33.60
CA VAL A 21 23.29 -2.66 33.69
C VAL A 21 22.70 -1.81 32.57
N THR A 22 23.27 -0.64 32.28
CA THR A 22 22.78 0.21 31.16
C THR A 22 22.99 -0.47 29.80
N ILE A 23 24.14 -1.12 29.57
CA ILE A 23 24.38 -1.90 28.35
C ILE A 23 23.39 -3.06 28.23
N TYR A 24 23.10 -3.76 29.32
CA TYR A 24 22.11 -4.83 29.34
C TYR A 24 20.71 -4.33 28.96
N TRP A 25 20.25 -3.19 29.53
CA TRP A 25 18.96 -2.59 29.21
C TRP A 25 18.88 -2.03 27.78
N ILE A 26 19.95 -1.44 27.25
CA ILE A 26 20.05 -0.99 25.87
C ILE A 26 19.95 -2.20 24.92
N ASN A 27 20.64 -3.29 25.21
CA ASN A 27 20.63 -4.51 24.40
C ASN A 27 19.26 -5.24 24.46
N GLN A 28 18.54 -5.16 25.57
CA GLN A 28 17.17 -5.68 25.69
C GLN A 28 16.15 -4.80 24.93
N GLY A 29 16.38 -3.49 24.88
CA GLY A 29 15.56 -2.56 24.11
C GLY A 29 15.71 -2.76 22.60
N GLN A 30 16.88 -3.11 22.11
CA GLN A 30 17.12 -3.40 20.69
C GLN A 30 16.54 -4.76 20.24
N LYS A 31 16.47 -5.76 21.13
CA LYS A 31 15.87 -7.07 20.79
C LYS A 31 14.36 -7.05 20.58
N LYS A 32 13.65 -5.96 20.87
CA LYS A 32 12.20 -5.83 20.64
C LYS A 32 11.83 -5.08 19.36
N VAL A 33 12.80 -4.60 18.60
CA VAL A 33 12.57 -3.92 17.31
C VAL A 33 12.80 -4.88 16.14
N ASP A 34 13.47 -6.00 16.38
CA ASP A 34 13.71 -7.02 15.38
C ASP A 34 12.56 -8.02 15.41
N GLU A 35 11.91 -8.16 14.26
CA GLU A 35 10.84 -9.11 13.96
C GLU A 35 9.40 -8.65 14.29
N VAL A 36 8.94 -7.60 13.61
CA VAL A 36 7.63 -7.73 12.99
C VAL A 36 7.86 -8.68 11.80
N PRO A 37 7.31 -9.89 11.78
CA PRO A 37 7.33 -10.68 10.58
C PRO A 37 6.57 -9.85 9.54
N GLU A 38 7.29 -9.28 8.59
CA GLU A 38 6.73 -8.86 7.33
C GLU A 38 6.20 -10.17 6.71
N GLN A 39 4.98 -10.54 7.08
CA GLN A 39 4.25 -11.57 6.37
C GLN A 39 4.06 -10.98 4.97
N GLN A 40 5.02 -11.28 4.10
CA GLN A 40 4.85 -11.10 2.68
C GLN A 40 3.62 -11.92 2.30
N LYS A 41 2.46 -11.27 2.35
CA LYS A 41 1.23 -11.86 1.83
C LYS A 41 1.54 -12.27 0.40
N LYS A 42 1.33 -13.57 0.10
CA LYS A 42 1.49 -14.08 -1.26
C LYS A 42 0.65 -13.21 -2.19
N PRO A 43 1.21 -12.76 -3.33
CA PRO A 43 0.45 -11.98 -4.30
C PRO A 43 -0.84 -12.69 -4.72
N ARG A 44 -1.92 -11.97 -4.92
CA ARG A 44 -3.20 -12.47 -5.43
C ARG A 44 -3.05 -13.11 -6.81
N LEU A 45 -2.22 -12.49 -7.64
CA LEU A 45 -1.94 -12.89 -9.01
C LEU A 45 -0.43 -13.01 -9.23
N THR A 46 -0.02 -13.93 -10.09
CA THR A 46 1.34 -13.91 -10.64
C THR A 46 1.38 -12.91 -11.79
N VAL A 47 2.05 -11.79 -11.58
CA VAL A 47 2.18 -10.72 -12.58
C VAL A 47 3.62 -10.56 -13.02
N LYS A 48 3.82 -10.12 -14.27
CA LYS A 48 5.13 -9.75 -14.79
C LYS A 48 5.47 -8.32 -14.37
N ASP A 49 6.75 -7.97 -14.36
CA ASP A 49 7.21 -6.62 -13.97
C ASP A 49 6.56 -5.51 -14.80
N ASN A 50 6.35 -5.73 -16.09
CA ASN A 50 5.68 -4.78 -16.97
C ASN A 50 4.18 -4.62 -16.67
N GLU A 51 3.49 -5.64 -16.17
CA GLU A 51 2.10 -5.54 -15.75
C GLU A 51 1.98 -4.81 -14.41
N MET A 52 2.93 -5.03 -13.51
CA MET A 52 3.02 -4.28 -12.26
C MET A 52 3.26 -2.79 -12.50
N ASP A 53 4.16 -2.44 -13.42
CA ASP A 53 4.39 -1.06 -13.81
C ASP A 53 3.14 -0.44 -14.46
N LEU A 54 2.44 -1.17 -15.32
CA LEU A 54 1.20 -0.73 -15.94
C LEU A 54 0.09 -0.50 -14.90
N LEU A 55 -0.05 -1.37 -13.90
CA LEU A 55 -0.99 -1.18 -12.80
C LEU A 55 -0.66 0.10 -12.02
N ALA A 56 0.61 0.32 -11.70
CA ALA A 56 1.05 1.54 -11.01
C ALA A 56 0.79 2.81 -11.82
N ARG A 57 0.95 2.78 -13.15
CA ARG A 57 0.62 3.88 -14.07
C ARG A 57 -0.88 4.19 -14.09
N ALA A 58 -1.71 3.16 -14.11
CA ALA A 58 -3.16 3.33 -14.03
C ALA A 58 -3.57 3.98 -12.71
N VAL A 59 -3.04 3.51 -11.58
CA VAL A 59 -3.27 4.10 -10.26
C VAL A 59 -2.81 5.56 -10.21
N HIS A 60 -1.63 5.86 -10.74
CA HIS A 60 -1.11 7.23 -10.78
C HIS A 60 -2.01 8.18 -11.56
N ALA A 61 -2.49 7.75 -12.71
CA ALA A 61 -3.31 8.56 -13.59
C ALA A 61 -4.75 8.72 -13.07
N GLU A 62 -5.40 7.64 -12.61
CA GLU A 62 -6.80 7.64 -12.15
C GLU A 62 -6.99 8.20 -10.74
N ALA A 63 -6.03 7.97 -9.84
CA ALA A 63 -6.12 8.34 -8.43
C ALA A 63 -5.23 9.53 -8.07
N LYS A 64 -4.93 10.43 -9.04
CA LYS A 64 -4.16 11.65 -8.78
C LYS A 64 -4.90 12.55 -7.79
N GLY A 65 -4.24 12.85 -6.66
CA GLY A 65 -4.82 13.68 -5.60
C GLY A 65 -5.83 12.95 -4.69
N GLU A 66 -5.96 11.64 -4.83
CA GLU A 66 -6.67 10.81 -3.86
C GLU A 66 -5.77 10.43 -2.67
N PRO A 67 -6.35 10.14 -1.49
CA PRO A 67 -5.61 9.59 -0.37
C PRO A 67 -5.00 8.23 -0.72
N TYR A 68 -4.01 7.76 0.05
CA TYR A 68 -3.35 6.48 -0.19
C TYR A 68 -4.34 5.31 -0.31
N GLU A 69 -5.31 5.23 0.60
CA GLU A 69 -6.38 4.23 0.57
C GLU A 69 -7.16 4.26 -0.75
N GLY A 70 -7.42 5.46 -1.32
CA GLY A 70 -8.07 5.62 -2.61
C GLY A 70 -7.22 5.12 -3.79
N LYS A 71 -5.90 5.27 -3.71
CA LYS A 71 -4.96 4.70 -4.69
C LYS A 71 -4.96 3.18 -4.64
N VAL A 72 -4.91 2.59 -3.45
CA VAL A 72 -5.02 1.14 -3.24
C VAL A 72 -6.37 0.63 -3.76
N ALA A 73 -7.45 1.36 -3.49
CA ALA A 73 -8.79 1.01 -3.94
C ALA A 73 -8.91 0.95 -5.47
N VAL A 74 -8.32 1.89 -6.20
CA VAL A 74 -8.30 1.87 -7.67
C VAL A 74 -7.52 0.65 -8.19
N ALA A 75 -6.36 0.34 -7.61
CA ALA A 75 -5.61 -0.88 -7.95
C ALA A 75 -6.43 -2.14 -7.67
N ALA A 76 -7.10 -2.20 -6.51
CA ALA A 76 -7.93 -3.34 -6.11
C ALA A 76 -9.07 -3.59 -7.10
N VAL A 77 -9.74 -2.54 -7.59
CA VAL A 77 -10.80 -2.69 -8.62
C VAL A 77 -10.25 -3.31 -9.90
N ILE A 78 -9.06 -2.89 -10.36
CA ILE A 78 -8.44 -3.49 -11.55
C ILE A 78 -8.17 -4.98 -11.33
N LEU A 79 -7.62 -5.34 -10.17
CA LEU A 79 -7.32 -6.74 -9.84
C LEU A 79 -8.59 -7.57 -9.62
N ASN A 80 -9.64 -7.00 -9.02
CA ASN A 80 -10.94 -7.66 -8.87
C ASN A 80 -11.55 -7.99 -10.24
N ARG A 81 -11.43 -7.07 -11.22
CA ARG A 81 -11.86 -7.34 -12.59
C ARG A 81 -11.06 -8.49 -13.23
N VAL A 82 -9.73 -8.52 -13.07
CA VAL A 82 -8.88 -9.63 -13.59
C VAL A 82 -9.33 -10.98 -13.04
N GLU A 83 -9.81 -11.03 -11.81
CA GLU A 83 -10.30 -12.26 -11.16
C GLU A 83 -11.78 -12.55 -11.47
N HIS A 84 -12.52 -11.60 -12.02
CA HIS A 84 -13.95 -11.75 -12.29
C HIS A 84 -14.20 -12.29 -13.71
N PRO A 85 -15.09 -13.28 -13.88
CA PRO A 85 -15.27 -14.00 -15.17
C PRO A 85 -15.83 -13.13 -16.31
N GLU A 86 -16.45 -11.99 -16.00
CA GLU A 86 -17.00 -11.07 -17.01
C GLU A 86 -15.97 -10.08 -17.58
N PHE A 87 -14.73 -10.09 -17.08
CA PHE A 87 -13.67 -9.18 -17.49
C PHE A 87 -12.47 -9.92 -18.08
N PRO A 88 -11.58 -9.22 -18.81
CA PRO A 88 -10.32 -9.79 -19.25
C PRO A 88 -9.47 -10.30 -18.07
N ASN A 89 -8.84 -11.46 -18.24
CA ASN A 89 -8.06 -12.15 -17.20
C ASN A 89 -6.61 -11.68 -17.07
N THR A 90 -6.28 -10.49 -17.54
CA THR A 90 -4.96 -9.85 -17.42
C THR A 90 -5.10 -8.38 -17.07
N ILE A 91 -4.12 -7.82 -16.36
CA ILE A 91 -4.08 -6.40 -16.02
C ILE A 91 -4.12 -5.54 -17.28
N ALA A 92 -3.32 -5.88 -18.28
CA ALA A 92 -3.31 -5.16 -19.54
C ALA A 92 -4.67 -5.25 -20.27
N GLY A 93 -5.29 -6.43 -20.28
CA GLY A 93 -6.62 -6.61 -20.87
C GLY A 93 -7.67 -5.72 -20.23
N VAL A 94 -7.70 -5.65 -18.89
CA VAL A 94 -8.63 -4.79 -18.15
C VAL A 94 -8.37 -3.30 -18.38
N ILE A 95 -7.10 -2.88 -18.35
CA ILE A 95 -6.75 -1.46 -18.49
C ILE A 95 -6.99 -0.96 -19.92
N TYR A 96 -6.68 -1.75 -20.94
CA TYR A 96 -6.84 -1.39 -22.36
C TYR A 96 -8.20 -1.77 -22.95
N GLU A 97 -9.12 -2.29 -22.12
CA GLU A 97 -10.49 -2.53 -22.57
C GLU A 97 -11.12 -1.22 -23.08
N PRO A 98 -11.78 -1.22 -24.25
CA PRO A 98 -12.36 -0.01 -24.83
C PRO A 98 -13.28 0.72 -23.86
N LEU A 99 -13.04 2.01 -23.63
CA LEU A 99 -13.80 2.90 -22.76
C LEU A 99 -13.73 2.58 -21.25
N ALA A 100 -12.93 1.62 -20.82
CA ALA A 100 -12.81 1.27 -19.41
C ALA A 100 -12.11 2.37 -18.60
N PHE A 101 -11.06 2.96 -19.15
CA PHE A 101 -10.26 3.99 -18.47
C PHE A 101 -9.98 5.18 -19.39
N GLN A 102 -10.37 6.38 -18.94
CA GLN A 102 -10.17 7.62 -19.70
C GLN A 102 -8.67 7.95 -19.88
N VAL A 103 -7.85 7.54 -18.94
CA VAL A 103 -6.39 7.76 -18.94
C VAL A 103 -5.68 7.06 -20.11
N VAL A 104 -6.26 6.02 -20.66
CA VAL A 104 -5.78 5.35 -21.88
C VAL A 104 -6.07 6.22 -23.09
N ALA A 105 -7.29 6.71 -23.21
CA ALA A 105 -7.73 7.50 -24.37
C ALA A 105 -7.00 8.85 -24.48
N ASN A 106 -6.68 9.49 -23.33
CA ASN A 106 -5.99 10.78 -23.29
C ASN A 106 -4.45 10.66 -23.16
N GLY A 107 -3.91 9.44 -23.12
CA GLY A 107 -2.46 9.16 -23.06
C GLY A 107 -1.81 9.37 -21.69
N THR A 108 -2.54 9.74 -20.64
CA THR A 108 -1.97 9.94 -19.29
C THR A 108 -1.45 8.65 -18.67
N ILE A 109 -1.90 7.49 -19.13
CA ILE A 109 -1.38 6.17 -18.76
C ILE A 109 0.13 6.02 -19.00
N ASN A 110 0.69 6.81 -19.94
CA ASN A 110 2.11 6.78 -20.28
C ASN A 110 2.99 7.60 -19.32
N GLN A 111 2.41 8.32 -18.36
CA GLN A 111 3.17 9.06 -17.36
C GLN A 111 3.84 8.10 -16.36
N GLU A 112 5.06 8.45 -15.96
CA GLU A 112 5.80 7.68 -14.96
C GLU A 112 5.07 7.75 -13.61
N PRO A 113 4.76 6.62 -12.96
CA PRO A 113 4.07 6.61 -11.68
C PRO A 113 4.99 7.05 -10.55
N ASP A 114 4.45 7.79 -9.60
CA ASP A 114 5.14 8.15 -8.38
C ASP A 114 5.32 6.93 -7.45
N GLN A 115 6.24 7.06 -6.48
CA GLN A 115 6.53 5.99 -5.52
C GLN A 115 5.29 5.56 -4.71
N VAL A 116 4.41 6.51 -4.38
CA VAL A 116 3.18 6.24 -3.62
C VAL A 116 2.20 5.38 -4.44
N SER A 117 2.08 5.65 -5.75
CA SER A 117 1.24 4.86 -6.65
C SER A 117 1.82 3.46 -6.91
N ARG A 118 3.16 3.32 -6.98
CA ARG A 118 3.83 2.01 -7.05
C ARG A 118 3.56 1.18 -5.79
N GLN A 119 3.68 1.79 -4.61
CA GLN A 119 3.42 1.10 -3.34
C GLN A 119 1.95 0.70 -3.22
N ALA A 120 1.01 1.57 -3.60
CA ALA A 120 -0.41 1.27 -3.57
C ALA A 120 -0.79 0.09 -4.49
N ALA A 121 -0.21 0.04 -5.70
CA ALA A 121 -0.38 -1.08 -6.63
C ALA A 121 0.20 -2.38 -6.04
N TYR A 122 1.37 -2.32 -5.42
CA TYR A 122 2.00 -3.45 -4.75
C TYR A 122 1.13 -3.98 -3.61
N ASP A 123 0.63 -3.13 -2.73
CA ASP A 123 -0.19 -3.52 -1.58
C ASP A 123 -1.51 -4.16 -2.03
N ALA A 124 -2.16 -3.61 -3.07
CA ALA A 124 -3.35 -4.21 -3.63
C ALA A 124 -3.07 -5.61 -4.22
N LEU A 125 -1.95 -5.79 -4.94
CA LEU A 125 -1.52 -7.08 -5.47
C LEU A 125 -1.29 -8.10 -4.35
N HIS A 126 -0.83 -7.63 -3.17
CA HIS A 126 -0.62 -8.46 -1.98
C HIS A 126 -1.89 -8.61 -1.10
N GLY A 127 -3.06 -8.29 -1.66
CA GLY A 127 -4.37 -8.61 -1.09
C GLY A 127 -4.98 -7.52 -0.22
N LEU A 128 -4.45 -6.28 -0.29
CA LEU A 128 -5.13 -5.15 0.36
C LEU A 128 -6.25 -4.64 -0.57
N ASP A 129 -7.49 -4.88 -0.19
CA ASP A 129 -8.67 -4.38 -0.89
C ASP A 129 -9.60 -3.63 0.07
N PRO A 130 -9.55 -2.29 0.10
CA PRO A 130 -10.42 -1.49 0.94
C PRO A 130 -11.84 -1.31 0.37
N THR A 131 -12.13 -1.87 -0.82
CA THR A 131 -13.38 -1.63 -1.55
C THR A 131 -14.47 -2.68 -1.29
N ASN A 132 -14.15 -3.77 -0.58
CA ASN A 132 -15.01 -4.95 -0.40
C ASN A 132 -15.37 -5.64 -1.73
N GLY A 133 -14.41 -5.78 -2.65
CA GLY A 133 -14.61 -6.48 -3.92
C GLY A 133 -15.28 -5.64 -5.01
N ALA A 134 -15.20 -4.31 -4.97
CA ALA A 134 -15.79 -3.47 -6.00
C ALA A 134 -15.22 -3.76 -7.40
N LEU A 135 -16.10 -3.71 -8.39
CA LEU A 135 -15.77 -3.85 -9.81
C LEU A 135 -15.80 -2.52 -10.55
N TYR A 136 -16.39 -1.50 -9.95
CA TYR A 136 -16.57 -0.18 -10.56
C TYR A 136 -16.16 0.91 -9.57
N PHE A 137 -15.68 2.03 -10.12
CA PHE A 137 -15.51 3.26 -9.35
C PHE A 137 -15.84 4.48 -10.22
N TYR A 138 -16.22 5.56 -9.56
CA TYR A 138 -16.49 6.82 -10.24
C TYR A 138 -16.43 8.01 -9.28
N ASN A 139 -16.13 9.18 -9.84
CA ASN A 139 -16.26 10.44 -9.11
C ASN A 139 -17.66 11.01 -9.39
N PRO A 140 -18.54 11.14 -8.38
CA PRO A 140 -19.92 11.60 -8.57
C PRO A 140 -20.02 13.06 -9.02
N ALA A 141 -18.97 13.86 -8.82
CA ALA A 141 -18.91 15.24 -9.32
C ALA A 141 -18.56 15.33 -10.82
N LYS A 142 -17.97 14.27 -11.39
CA LYS A 142 -17.51 14.25 -12.78
C LYS A 142 -18.39 13.42 -13.72
N THR A 143 -18.98 12.35 -13.24
CA THR A 143 -19.78 11.47 -14.11
C THR A 143 -21.27 11.80 -14.10
N GLN A 144 -21.89 11.75 -15.27
CA GLN A 144 -23.34 11.82 -15.48
C GLN A 144 -23.91 10.45 -15.91
N ASN A 145 -23.09 9.41 -15.96
CA ASN A 145 -23.53 8.09 -16.37
C ASN A 145 -24.49 7.49 -15.34
N ARG A 146 -25.77 7.36 -15.72
CA ARG A 146 -26.81 6.85 -14.83
C ARG A 146 -26.64 5.39 -14.48
N TRP A 147 -26.11 4.60 -15.41
CA TRP A 147 -25.90 3.17 -15.19
C TRP A 147 -24.89 2.94 -14.05
N ILE A 148 -23.72 3.59 -14.08
CA ILE A 148 -22.72 3.39 -13.02
C ILE A 148 -23.22 3.95 -11.67
N ARG A 149 -24.02 5.03 -11.70
CA ARG A 149 -24.60 5.63 -10.49
C ARG A 149 -25.73 4.79 -9.88
N SER A 150 -26.33 3.85 -10.62
CA SER A 150 -27.34 2.92 -10.12
C SER A 150 -26.76 1.64 -9.53
N ARG A 151 -25.44 1.42 -9.63
CA ARG A 151 -24.79 0.24 -9.07
C ARG A 151 -24.78 0.31 -7.55
N PRO A 152 -24.86 -0.85 -6.84
CA PRO A 152 -24.77 -0.92 -5.39
C PRO A 152 -23.47 -0.29 -4.89
N VAL A 153 -23.56 0.70 -4.01
CA VAL A 153 -22.39 1.34 -3.42
C VAL A 153 -21.82 0.44 -2.32
N LEU A 154 -20.56 0.06 -2.46
CA LEU A 154 -19.84 -0.76 -1.48
C LEU A 154 -19.00 0.10 -0.53
N LYS A 155 -18.34 1.14 -1.06
CA LYS A 155 -17.46 2.02 -0.29
C LYS A 155 -17.36 3.41 -0.92
N THR A 156 -17.10 4.42 -0.09
CA THR A 156 -16.68 5.75 -0.53
C THR A 156 -15.32 6.05 0.08
N ILE A 157 -14.35 6.39 -0.75
CA ILE A 157 -12.98 6.73 -0.32
C ILE A 157 -12.54 7.97 -1.12
N GLY A 158 -12.13 9.02 -0.42
CA GLY A 158 -11.77 10.28 -1.06
C GLY A 158 -12.92 10.85 -1.89
N LYS A 159 -12.67 11.12 -3.16
CA LYS A 159 -13.66 11.64 -4.12
C LYS A 159 -14.36 10.53 -4.92
N HIS A 160 -14.00 9.28 -4.71
CA HIS A 160 -14.51 8.14 -5.46
C HIS A 160 -15.56 7.34 -4.67
N ILE A 161 -16.58 6.90 -5.40
CA ILE A 161 -17.53 5.88 -4.97
C ILE A 161 -17.11 4.57 -5.65
N PHE A 162 -17.01 3.51 -4.86
CA PHE A 162 -16.70 2.15 -5.29
C PHE A 162 -17.96 1.31 -5.22
N ALA A 163 -18.25 0.57 -6.29
CA ALA A 163 -19.54 -0.11 -6.50
C ALA A 163 -19.36 -1.52 -7.06
N GLY A 164 -20.38 -2.39 -6.82
CA GLY A 164 -20.44 -3.77 -7.30
C GLY A 164 -21.38 -3.96 -8.49
#